data_ab5d08aca97980ebcf2544a4dd42cd5a
#
_entry.id   ab5d08aca97980ebcf2544a4dd42cd5a
#
_cell.length_a   1.000
_cell.length_b   1.000
_cell.length_c   1.000
_cell.angle_alpha   90.00
_cell.angle_beta   90.00
_cell.angle_gamma   90.00
#
_symmetry.space_group_name_H-M   'P 1'
#
loop_
_entity.id
_entity.type
_entity.pdbx_description
1 polymer ?
#
loop_
_entity_poly.entity_id
_entity_poly.type
_entity_poly.pdbx_seq_one_letter_code
_entity_poly.pdbx_strand_id
1 'polypeptide(L)'
;MSERPDERSNYEIRAEALREGKAFESRRAQTLLDSFTAAALAQSLPTERLRVRGYGGKGSASSNVIGWYVRHDHSMGVGTDGKVYRLAVPLGIMERLRGVTLRPMDPPMVLGAGGRDGDSIDLVDALKRLLPEWDAPPV
;
A
#
# COMPACT_ATOMS: atom_id res chain seq x y z
N MET A 1 18.44 40.17 12.41
CA MET A 1 19.02 39.11 13.20
C MET A 1 19.05 37.81 12.44
N SER A 2 20.17 37.22 12.38
CA SER A 2 20.37 36.04 11.61
C SER A 2 19.88 34.79 12.34
N GLU A 3 19.18 33.91 11.63
CA GLU A 3 18.89 32.58 12.12
C GLU A 3 20.23 31.85 12.34
N ARG A 4 20.20 30.91 13.26
CA ARG A 4 21.36 30.07 13.47
C ARG A 4 21.50 29.10 12.31
N PRO A 5 22.55 29.14 11.50
CA PRO A 5 22.73 28.25 10.38
C PRO A 5 22.68 26.77 10.78
N ASP A 6 23.18 26.47 12.00
CA ASP A 6 23.26 25.09 12.49
C ASP A 6 21.88 24.44 12.70
N GLU A 7 20.91 25.20 13.21
CA GLU A 7 19.57 24.68 13.45
C GLU A 7 18.86 24.36 12.14
N ARG A 8 18.96 25.26 11.17
CA ARG A 8 18.38 25.07 9.86
C ARG A 8 19.01 23.89 9.14
N SER A 9 20.33 23.78 9.18
CA SER A 9 21.07 22.69 8.57
C SER A 9 20.68 21.34 9.17
N ASN A 10 20.56 21.26 10.51
CA ASN A 10 20.15 20.03 11.17
C ASN A 10 18.73 19.63 10.80
N TYR A 11 17.82 20.60 10.72
CA TYR A 11 16.45 20.33 10.31
C TYR A 11 16.40 19.79 8.88
N GLU A 12 17.11 20.43 7.97
CA GLU A 12 17.16 20.00 6.58
C GLU A 12 17.76 18.60 6.43
N ILE A 13 18.84 18.32 7.16
CA ILE A 13 19.47 17.00 7.14
C ILE A 13 18.51 15.92 7.64
N ARG A 14 17.79 16.20 8.72
CA ARG A 14 16.81 15.24 9.27
C ARG A 14 15.67 14.99 8.31
N ALA A 15 15.14 16.03 7.69
CA ALA A 15 14.06 15.90 6.74
C ALA A 15 14.50 15.10 5.52
N GLU A 16 15.70 15.34 5.02
CA GLU A 16 16.28 14.62 3.91
C GLU A 16 16.52 13.16 4.25
N ALA A 17 17.09 12.88 5.43
CA ALA A 17 17.31 11.51 5.88
C ALA A 17 15.99 10.74 5.99
N LEU A 18 14.94 11.41 6.45
CA LEU A 18 13.62 10.78 6.55
C LEU A 18 13.07 10.42 5.18
N ARG A 19 13.18 11.32 4.21
CA ARG A 19 12.75 11.06 2.84
C ARG A 19 13.53 9.92 2.20
N GLU A 20 14.84 9.89 2.41
CA GLU A 20 15.69 8.82 1.90
C GLU A 20 15.34 7.47 2.52
N GLY A 21 15.05 7.45 3.82
CA GLY A 21 14.63 6.24 4.52
C GLY A 21 13.32 5.71 3.98
N LYS A 22 12.35 6.57 3.73
CA LYS A 22 11.07 6.18 3.14
C LYS A 22 11.23 5.67 1.72
N ALA A 23 12.06 6.33 0.92
CA ALA A 23 12.32 5.90 -0.45
C ALA A 23 13.01 4.54 -0.48
N PHE A 24 13.94 4.32 0.43
CA PHE A 24 14.61 3.02 0.57
C PHE A 24 13.62 1.92 0.96
N GLU A 25 12.76 2.20 1.93
CA GLU A 25 11.71 1.26 2.34
C GLU A 25 10.79 0.91 1.18
N SER A 26 10.34 1.92 0.42
CA SER A 26 9.45 1.70 -0.71
C SER A 26 10.09 0.88 -1.81
N ARG A 27 11.38 1.05 -2.05
CA ARG A 27 12.11 0.23 -3.03
C ARG A 27 12.18 -1.23 -2.60
N ARG A 28 12.44 -1.47 -1.31
CA ARG A 28 12.45 -2.83 -0.77
C ARG A 28 11.07 -3.47 -0.89
N ALA A 29 10.05 -2.73 -0.51
CA ALA A 29 8.67 -3.21 -0.61
C ALA A 29 8.29 -3.50 -2.07
N GLN A 30 8.70 -2.64 -3.00
CA GLN A 30 8.38 -2.86 -4.42
C GLN A 30 9.06 -4.10 -4.97
N THR A 31 10.28 -4.40 -4.53
CA THR A 31 10.96 -5.64 -4.92
C THR A 31 10.16 -6.86 -4.47
N LEU A 32 9.64 -6.83 -3.25
CA LEU A 32 8.78 -7.91 -2.74
C LEU A 32 7.50 -8.03 -3.55
N LEU A 33 6.87 -6.90 -3.84
CA LEU A 33 5.61 -6.88 -4.59
C LEU A 33 5.77 -7.38 -6.02
N ASP A 34 6.85 -7.02 -6.68
CA ASP A 34 7.13 -7.47 -8.04
C ASP A 34 7.33 -8.99 -8.07
N SER A 35 8.08 -9.52 -7.11
CA SER A 35 8.29 -10.96 -6.97
C SER A 35 6.98 -11.69 -6.68
N PHE A 36 6.21 -11.19 -5.72
CA PHE A 36 4.91 -11.77 -5.38
C PHE A 36 3.97 -11.78 -6.58
N THR A 37 3.86 -10.65 -7.26
CA THR A 37 2.94 -10.51 -8.38
C THR A 37 3.28 -11.49 -9.50
N ALA A 38 4.56 -11.61 -9.83
CA ALA A 38 5.00 -12.57 -10.84
C ALA A 38 4.64 -14.00 -10.44
N ALA A 39 4.89 -14.37 -9.18
CA ALA A 39 4.56 -15.71 -8.69
C ALA A 39 3.05 -15.96 -8.66
N ALA A 40 2.28 -14.97 -8.22
CA ALA A 40 0.84 -15.08 -8.13
C ALA A 40 0.20 -15.27 -9.51
N LEU A 41 0.66 -14.51 -10.49
CA LEU A 41 0.17 -14.64 -11.87
C LEU A 41 0.58 -15.98 -12.48
N ALA A 42 1.81 -16.42 -12.24
CA ALA A 42 2.30 -17.70 -12.74
C ALA A 42 1.51 -18.89 -12.17
N GLN A 43 1.05 -18.76 -10.92
CA GLN A 43 0.26 -19.80 -10.25
C GLN A 43 -1.24 -19.60 -10.40
N SER A 44 -1.64 -18.62 -11.19
CA SER A 44 -3.06 -18.32 -11.45
C SER A 44 -3.86 -18.06 -10.16
N LEU A 45 -3.24 -17.35 -9.22
CA LEU A 45 -3.96 -16.92 -8.01
C LEU A 45 -5.15 -16.06 -8.43
N PRO A 46 -6.40 -16.42 -8.05
CA PRO A 46 -7.57 -15.70 -8.53
C PRO A 46 -7.53 -14.22 -8.20
N THR A 47 -7.87 -13.40 -9.18
CA THR A 47 -7.96 -11.96 -9.04
C THR A 47 -9.40 -11.50 -9.08
N GLU A 48 -9.66 -10.31 -8.58
CA GLU A 48 -10.98 -9.70 -8.67
C GLU A 48 -10.82 -8.19 -8.81
N ARG A 49 -11.87 -7.54 -9.26
CA ARG A 49 -11.90 -6.08 -9.29
C ARG A 49 -12.08 -5.60 -7.85
N LEU A 50 -11.10 -4.84 -7.38
CA LEU A 50 -11.08 -4.39 -6.00
C LEU A 50 -12.13 -3.30 -5.78
N ARG A 51 -12.80 -3.35 -4.64
CA ARG A 51 -13.80 -2.38 -4.26
C ARG A 51 -13.25 -1.46 -3.18
N VAL A 52 -13.62 -0.19 -3.26
CA VAL A 52 -13.28 0.79 -2.23
C VAL A 52 -14.46 0.98 -1.30
N ARG A 53 -14.15 1.35 -0.06
CA ARG A 53 -15.15 1.68 0.96
C ARG A 53 -14.98 3.12 1.40
N GLY A 54 -16.10 3.78 1.65
CA GLY A 54 -16.09 5.10 2.26
C GLY A 54 -15.64 5.01 3.71
N TYR A 55 -15.15 6.12 4.24
CA TYR A 55 -14.77 6.21 5.64
C TYR A 55 -15.96 5.90 6.55
N GLY A 56 -15.69 5.16 7.64
CA GLY A 56 -16.73 4.75 8.55
C GLY A 56 -17.68 3.70 7.97
N GLY A 57 -17.28 3.02 6.90
CA GLY A 57 -18.10 2.00 6.26
C GLY A 57 -19.25 2.55 5.44
N LYS A 58 -19.23 3.84 5.13
CA LYS A 58 -20.32 4.50 4.38
C LYS A 58 -20.12 4.36 2.89
N GLY A 59 -20.82 3.41 2.32
CA GLY A 59 -20.84 3.22 0.88
C GLY A 59 -19.64 2.44 0.37
N SER A 60 -19.78 1.96 -0.85
CA SER A 60 -18.73 1.28 -1.56
C SER A 60 -18.83 1.58 -3.05
N ALA A 61 -17.76 1.35 -3.77
CA ALA A 61 -17.72 1.54 -5.22
C ALA A 61 -16.68 0.61 -5.83
N SER A 62 -16.85 0.31 -7.11
CA SER A 62 -15.82 -0.42 -7.86
C SER A 62 -14.64 0.51 -8.14
N SER A 63 -13.45 -0.05 -8.15
CA SER A 63 -12.26 0.67 -8.58
C SER A 63 -11.84 0.24 -9.98
N ASN A 64 -10.80 0.90 -10.48
CA ASN A 64 -10.17 0.53 -11.74
C ASN A 64 -9.09 -0.54 -11.58
N VAL A 65 -8.94 -1.12 -10.38
CA VAL A 65 -7.83 -2.02 -10.07
C VAL A 65 -8.33 -3.46 -9.99
N ILE A 66 -7.62 -4.35 -10.67
CA ILE A 66 -7.82 -5.80 -10.57
C ILE A 66 -6.62 -6.37 -9.82
N GLY A 67 -6.88 -7.19 -8.82
CA GLY A 67 -5.79 -7.75 -8.02
C GLY A 67 -6.29 -8.51 -6.81
N TRP A 68 -5.62 -8.31 -5.68
CA TRP A 68 -5.84 -9.06 -4.45
C TRP A 68 -5.97 -8.12 -3.26
N TYR A 69 -6.87 -8.45 -2.33
CA TYR A 69 -6.91 -7.77 -1.04
C TYR A 69 -5.80 -8.32 -0.16
N VAL A 70 -5.02 -7.43 0.47
CA VAL A 70 -3.88 -7.84 1.29
C VAL A 70 -4.13 -7.66 2.78
N ARG A 71 -5.27 -7.07 3.15
CA ARG A 71 -5.69 -6.97 4.55
C ARG A 71 -7.08 -7.60 4.71
N HIS A 72 -7.32 -8.17 5.90
CA HIS A 72 -8.62 -8.79 6.19
C HIS A 72 -9.79 -7.81 6.12
N ASP A 73 -9.55 -6.55 6.46
CA ASP A 73 -10.58 -5.51 6.43
C ASP A 73 -10.79 -4.91 5.03
N HIS A 74 -10.07 -5.42 4.03
CA HIS A 74 -10.14 -4.95 2.64
C HIS A 74 -9.75 -3.46 2.50
N SER A 75 -8.94 -2.93 3.40
CA SER A 75 -8.51 -1.53 3.34
C SER A 75 -7.33 -1.28 2.41
N MET A 76 -6.65 -2.34 2.00
CA MET A 76 -5.51 -2.25 1.08
C MET A 76 -5.52 -3.41 0.11
N GLY A 77 -5.04 -3.15 -1.10
CA GLY A 77 -4.93 -4.17 -2.13
C GLY A 77 -3.67 -4.02 -2.96
N VAL A 78 -3.32 -5.08 -3.64
CA VAL A 78 -2.23 -5.11 -4.61
C VAL A 78 -2.83 -5.43 -5.97
N GLY A 79 -2.55 -4.58 -6.95
CA GLY A 79 -2.99 -4.81 -8.32
C GLY A 79 -2.11 -5.82 -9.04
N THR A 80 -2.61 -6.34 -10.14
CA THR A 80 -1.80 -7.20 -11.00
C THR A 80 -0.60 -6.48 -11.60
N ASP A 81 -0.58 -5.16 -11.48
CA ASP A 81 0.55 -4.32 -11.86
C ASP A 81 1.66 -4.27 -10.80
N GLY A 82 1.48 -4.94 -9.67
CA GLY A 82 2.44 -4.95 -8.56
C GLY A 82 2.40 -3.70 -7.70
N LYS A 83 1.42 -2.82 -7.90
CA LYS A 83 1.29 -1.58 -7.13
C LYS A 83 0.34 -1.77 -5.95
N VAL A 84 0.56 -0.99 -4.90
CA VAL A 84 -0.29 -1.00 -3.71
C VAL A 84 -1.29 0.13 -3.78
N TYR A 85 -2.52 -0.17 -3.39
CA TYR A 85 -3.63 0.77 -3.43
C TYR A 85 -4.34 0.82 -2.09
N ARG A 86 -4.65 2.03 -1.65
CA ARG A 86 -5.51 2.22 -0.48
C ARG A 86 -6.96 2.11 -0.93
N LEU A 87 -7.72 1.27 -0.23
CA LEU A 87 -9.11 0.97 -0.60
C LEU A 87 -10.14 1.60 0.34
N ALA A 88 -9.70 2.26 1.39
CA ALA A 88 -10.57 3.08 2.24
C ALA A 88 -10.34 4.54 1.84
N VAL A 89 -11.34 5.16 1.25
CA VAL A 89 -11.22 6.49 0.65
C VAL A 89 -12.51 7.28 0.89
N PRO A 90 -12.47 8.63 0.81
CA PRO A 90 -13.71 9.40 0.83
C PRO A 90 -14.55 9.06 -0.41
N LEU A 91 -15.83 8.75 -0.22
CA LEU A 91 -16.73 8.45 -1.33
C LEU A 91 -17.87 9.45 -1.37
N GLY A 92 -18.03 10.14 -2.50
CA GLY A 92 -19.18 10.93 -2.79
C GLY A 92 -20.22 10.12 -3.57
N ILE A 93 -21.35 10.74 -3.85
CA ILE A 93 -22.45 10.09 -4.60
C ILE A 93 -22.01 9.71 -6.01
N MET A 94 -21.23 10.58 -6.67
CA MET A 94 -20.81 10.31 -8.04
C MET A 94 -19.89 9.10 -8.12
N GLU A 95 -18.98 8.97 -7.16
CA GLU A 95 -18.05 7.83 -7.11
C GLU A 95 -18.79 6.53 -6.87
N ARG A 96 -19.84 6.55 -6.08
CA ARG A 96 -20.68 5.36 -5.85
C ARG A 96 -21.36 4.89 -7.12
N LEU A 97 -21.70 5.82 -8.00
CA LEU A 97 -22.40 5.51 -9.25
C LEU A 97 -21.44 5.16 -10.38
N ARG A 98 -20.31 5.87 -10.47
CA ARG A 98 -19.38 5.75 -11.60
C ARG A 98 -18.16 4.89 -11.32
N GLY A 99 -17.90 4.61 -10.03
CA GLY A 99 -16.67 3.96 -9.63
C GLY A 99 -15.56 4.96 -9.33
N VAL A 100 -14.43 4.45 -8.88
CA VAL A 100 -13.30 5.25 -8.42
C VAL A 100 -12.06 4.87 -9.21
N THR A 101 -11.35 5.88 -9.71
CA THR A 101 -10.03 5.68 -10.29
C THR A 101 -8.98 5.89 -9.19
N LEU A 102 -8.30 4.82 -8.85
CA LEU A 102 -7.30 4.84 -7.80
C LEU A 102 -5.91 5.11 -8.36
N ARG A 103 -5.09 5.79 -7.55
CA ARG A 103 -3.67 5.96 -7.82
C ARG A 103 -2.88 5.12 -6.85
N PRO A 104 -1.78 4.50 -7.29
CA PRO A 104 -0.97 3.70 -6.38
C PRO A 104 -0.32 4.58 -5.31
N MET A 105 -0.11 3.99 -4.15
CA MET A 105 0.64 4.62 -3.07
C MET A 105 2.05 4.05 -3.02
N ASP A 106 2.94 4.77 -2.37
CA ASP A 106 4.28 4.23 -2.11
C ASP A 106 4.17 3.03 -1.18
N PRO A 107 4.70 1.88 -1.56
CA PRO A 107 4.49 0.67 -0.76
C PRO A 107 5.29 0.70 0.54
N PRO A 108 4.65 0.39 1.67
CA PRO A 108 5.35 0.25 2.94
C PRO A 108 5.76 -1.20 3.18
N MET A 109 6.74 -1.39 4.08
CA MET A 109 7.12 -2.73 4.53
C MET A 109 6.17 -3.27 5.61
N VAL A 110 5.44 -2.38 6.28
CA VAL A 110 4.47 -2.74 7.31
C VAL A 110 3.14 -2.10 6.97
N LEU A 111 2.11 -2.92 6.88
CA LEU A 111 0.76 -2.48 6.54
C LEU A 111 -0.02 -2.14 7.80
N GLY A 112 -0.69 -1.00 7.78
CA GLY A 112 -1.53 -0.56 8.90
C GLY A 112 -0.77 0.02 10.08
N ALA A 113 0.53 0.30 9.93
CA ALA A 113 1.29 0.96 10.99
C ALA A 113 0.67 2.33 11.30
N GLY A 114 0.37 2.57 12.59
CA GLY A 114 -0.31 3.79 13.00
C GLY A 114 -1.81 3.78 12.78
N GLY A 115 -2.37 2.65 12.38
CA GLY A 115 -3.80 2.51 12.21
C GLY A 115 -4.56 2.53 13.53
N ARG A 116 -5.84 2.86 13.44
CA ARG A 116 -6.71 3.06 14.59
C ARG A 116 -6.85 1.82 15.46
N ASP A 117 -6.85 0.66 14.84
CA ASP A 117 -7.08 -0.61 15.53
C ASP A 117 -5.79 -1.25 16.03
N GLY A 118 -4.66 -0.59 15.84
CA GLY A 118 -3.37 -1.11 16.27
C GLY A 118 -2.91 -2.35 15.52
N ASP A 119 -3.73 -2.87 14.65
CA ASP A 119 -3.37 -4.05 13.87
C ASP A 119 -2.42 -3.66 12.74
N SER A 120 -1.21 -4.18 12.82
CA SER A 120 -0.26 -4.06 11.73
C SER A 120 0.23 -5.44 11.33
N ILE A 121 0.63 -5.57 10.09
CA ILE A 121 1.17 -6.82 9.56
C ILE A 121 2.33 -6.49 8.62
N ASP A 122 3.40 -7.24 8.71
CA ASP A 122 4.49 -7.09 7.76
C ASP A 122 4.01 -7.42 6.35
N LEU A 123 4.50 -6.67 5.38
CA LEU A 123 4.12 -6.89 3.98
C LEU A 123 4.38 -8.33 3.56
N VAL A 124 5.53 -8.89 3.90
CA VAL A 124 5.87 -10.28 3.56
C VAL A 124 4.81 -11.23 4.12
N ASP A 125 4.40 -11.04 5.37
CA ASP A 125 3.42 -11.93 6.00
C ASP A 125 2.06 -11.81 5.33
N ALA A 126 1.66 -10.61 4.97
CA ALA A 126 0.40 -10.39 4.26
C ALA A 126 0.40 -11.09 2.89
N LEU A 127 1.50 -10.99 2.17
CA LEU A 127 1.62 -11.64 0.86
C LEU A 127 1.69 -13.16 0.98
N LYS A 128 2.35 -13.67 2.00
CA LYS A 128 2.41 -15.12 2.25
C LYS A 128 1.06 -15.71 2.65
N ARG A 129 0.16 -14.93 3.23
CA ARG A 129 -1.20 -15.39 3.48
C ARG A 129 -1.94 -15.70 2.18
N LEU A 130 -1.67 -14.91 1.14
CA LEU A 130 -2.29 -15.09 -0.17
C LEU A 130 -1.64 -16.21 -0.97
N LEU A 131 -0.33 -16.37 -0.81
CA LEU A 131 0.46 -17.33 -1.57
C LEU A 131 1.51 -17.98 -0.65
N PRO A 132 1.08 -18.96 0.17
CA PRO A 132 1.96 -19.52 1.19
C PRO A 132 3.27 -20.13 0.67
N GLU A 133 3.27 -20.62 -0.57
CA GLU A 133 4.46 -21.22 -1.17
C GLU A 133 5.38 -20.21 -1.84
N TRP A 134 5.01 -18.95 -1.85
CA TRP A 134 5.85 -17.92 -2.44
C TRP A 134 7.15 -17.78 -1.65
N ASP A 135 8.26 -17.83 -2.36
CA ASP A 135 9.60 -17.66 -1.79
C ASP A 135 9.98 -16.19 -1.89
N ALA A 136 9.84 -15.46 -0.79
CA ALA A 136 10.11 -14.04 -0.77
C ALA A 136 11.61 -13.78 -0.94
N PRO A 137 12.00 -12.87 -1.86
CA PRO A 137 13.41 -12.53 -2.01
C PRO A 137 13.92 -11.78 -0.79
N PRO A 138 15.21 -11.90 -0.49
CA PRO A 138 15.82 -11.06 0.54
C PRO A 138 15.85 -9.61 0.06
N VAL A 139 15.55 -8.71 0.97
CA VAL A 139 15.55 -7.26 0.68
C VAL A 139 16.18 -6.45 1.80
#